data_1dc11c493925d1d8e2e1f013bd7b866b
#
_entry.id   1dc11c493925d1d8e2e1f013bd7b866b
#
_cell.length_a   1.000
_cell.length_b   1.000
_cell.length_c   1.000
_cell.angle_alpha   90.00
_cell.angle_beta   90.00
_cell.angle_gamma   90.00
#
_symmetry.space_group_name_H-M   'P 1'
#
loop_
_entity.id
_entity.type
_entity.pdbx_description
1 polymer ?
#
loop_
_entity_poly.entity_id
_entity_poly.type
_entity_poly.pdbx_seq_one_letter_code
_entity_poly.pdbx_strand_id
1 'polypeptide(L)'
;KGAPALDLIAPDIYNPELSVYSRICSRYARPDNALFIPETSPTGEAFAMDLIRAAADYGAIGLCGFGAESALTNNGELSEDAYPVMVSMRTIQNLAPLLIRYRGTGRIHCFLQEEFAIKQYLKLPKYHVVANYLRGSSLRHGLGSRINLRDPENEKHLNARGRGILIQ
;
A
#
# COMPACT_ATOMS: atom_id res chain seq x y z
N LYS A 1 -26.47 9.51 -11.32
CA LYS A 1 -27.01 10.89 -11.11
C LYS A 1 -28.21 10.90 -10.14
N GLY A 2 -28.21 10.02 -9.14
CA GLY A 2 -29.32 9.95 -8.18
C GLY A 2 -29.22 10.92 -6.99
N ALA A 3 -28.09 11.60 -6.79
CA ALA A 3 -27.86 12.49 -5.65
C ALA A 3 -26.99 13.69 -6.07
N PRO A 4 -27.57 14.66 -6.80
CA PRO A 4 -26.79 15.79 -7.35
C PRO A 4 -26.23 16.75 -6.29
N ALA A 5 -26.67 16.62 -5.04
CA ALA A 5 -26.18 17.42 -3.90
C ALA A 5 -24.95 16.81 -3.21
N LEU A 6 -24.49 15.62 -3.65
CA LEU A 6 -23.31 14.99 -3.09
C LEU A 6 -22.10 15.27 -3.99
N ASP A 7 -21.03 15.79 -3.38
CA ASP A 7 -19.76 16.01 -4.05
C ASP A 7 -18.98 14.70 -4.24
N LEU A 8 -19.16 13.75 -3.33
CA LEU A 8 -18.38 12.52 -3.26
C LEU A 8 -19.21 11.37 -2.66
N ILE A 9 -19.04 10.18 -3.21
CA ILE A 9 -19.49 8.92 -2.61
C ILE A 9 -18.28 8.07 -2.29
N ALA A 10 -18.18 7.62 -1.05
CA ALA A 10 -17.00 6.95 -0.51
C ALA A 10 -17.37 5.57 0.07
N PRO A 11 -16.61 4.51 -0.22
CA PRO A 11 -16.84 3.18 0.32
C PRO A 11 -16.07 2.95 1.61
N ASP A 12 -16.68 2.25 2.56
CA ASP A 12 -15.97 1.59 3.65
C ASP A 12 -15.47 0.24 3.15
N ILE A 13 -14.18 -0.02 3.30
CA ILE A 13 -13.56 -1.22 2.74
C ILE A 13 -12.80 -1.98 3.81
N TYR A 14 -13.36 -3.10 4.25
CA TYR A 14 -12.76 -3.99 5.26
C TYR A 14 -12.36 -5.36 4.71
N ASN A 15 -12.58 -5.62 3.42
CA ASN A 15 -12.26 -6.91 2.84
C ASN A 15 -10.73 -7.00 2.58
N PRO A 16 -10.03 -7.98 3.18
CA PRO A 16 -8.59 -8.13 3.03
C PRO A 16 -8.17 -8.81 1.72
N GLU A 17 -9.13 -9.29 0.92
CA GLU A 17 -8.83 -9.91 -0.36
C GLU A 17 -8.53 -8.85 -1.42
N LEU A 18 -7.31 -8.87 -1.92
CA LEU A 18 -6.78 -7.86 -2.83
C LEU A 18 -7.60 -7.68 -4.10
N SER A 19 -8.18 -8.76 -4.64
CA SER A 19 -9.03 -8.74 -5.83
C SER A 19 -10.37 -8.02 -5.57
N VAL A 20 -10.97 -8.28 -4.41
CA VAL A 20 -12.23 -7.65 -3.97
C VAL A 20 -11.99 -6.18 -3.68
N TYR A 21 -10.93 -5.87 -2.94
CA TYR A 21 -10.52 -4.49 -2.64
C TYR A 21 -10.33 -3.68 -3.93
N SER A 22 -9.57 -4.22 -4.87
CA SER A 22 -9.31 -3.60 -6.18
C SER A 22 -10.59 -3.34 -6.98
N ARG A 23 -11.52 -4.30 -6.97
CA ARG A 23 -12.82 -4.16 -7.64
C ARG A 23 -13.68 -3.06 -7.01
N ILE A 24 -13.64 -2.91 -5.69
CA ILE A 24 -14.35 -1.80 -5.01
C ILE A 24 -13.68 -0.49 -5.38
N CYS A 25 -12.37 -0.35 -5.20
CA CYS A 25 -11.63 0.86 -5.54
C CYS A 25 -11.90 1.32 -6.99
N SER A 26 -11.89 0.41 -7.96
CA SER A 26 -12.14 0.75 -9.37
C SER A 26 -13.54 1.30 -9.65
N ARG A 27 -14.53 0.93 -8.83
CA ARG A 27 -15.90 1.44 -8.96
C ARG A 27 -16.07 2.87 -8.45
N TYR A 28 -15.22 3.26 -7.49
CA TYR A 28 -15.28 4.58 -6.87
C TYR A 28 -14.22 5.54 -7.40
N ALA A 29 -13.07 5.05 -7.91
CA ALA A 29 -12.05 5.84 -8.57
C ALA A 29 -12.46 6.18 -10.00
N ARG A 30 -13.30 7.19 -10.18
CA ARG A 30 -13.84 7.60 -11.47
C ARG A 30 -13.56 9.09 -11.74
N PRO A 31 -13.63 9.55 -13.00
CA PRO A 31 -13.46 10.96 -13.32
C PRO A 31 -14.46 11.91 -12.62
N ASP A 32 -15.65 11.38 -12.31
CA ASP A 32 -16.72 12.10 -11.61
C ASP A 32 -16.79 11.83 -10.10
N ASN A 33 -15.86 11.04 -9.56
CA ASN A 33 -15.81 10.68 -8.14
C ASN A 33 -14.39 10.33 -7.72
N ALA A 34 -13.75 11.17 -6.94
CA ALA A 34 -12.45 10.85 -6.37
C ALA A 34 -12.57 9.73 -5.33
N LEU A 35 -11.65 8.77 -5.37
CA LEU A 35 -11.63 7.70 -4.37
C LEU A 35 -11.18 8.26 -3.01
N PHE A 36 -12.08 8.20 -2.04
CA PHE A 36 -11.84 8.42 -0.62
C PHE A 36 -12.34 7.20 0.14
N ILE A 37 -11.55 6.67 1.06
CA ILE A 37 -11.93 5.51 1.89
C ILE A 37 -12.03 5.99 3.33
N PRO A 38 -13.27 6.30 3.81
CA PRO A 38 -13.48 6.88 5.13
C PRO A 38 -13.29 5.86 6.25
N GLU A 39 -13.47 4.56 5.94
CA GLU A 39 -13.27 3.49 6.91
C GLU A 39 -12.54 2.30 6.30
N THR A 40 -11.48 1.87 7.00
CA THR A 40 -10.76 0.62 6.74
C THR A 40 -10.11 0.15 8.05
N SER A 41 -9.52 -1.05 8.06
CA SER A 41 -8.79 -1.52 9.24
C SER A 41 -7.54 -0.67 9.52
N PRO A 42 -7.25 -0.35 10.78
CA PRO A 42 -6.01 0.34 11.15
C PRO A 42 -4.82 -0.62 11.28
N THR A 43 -5.03 -1.92 11.17
CA THR A 43 -4.02 -2.96 11.43
C THR A 43 -4.03 -4.06 10.37
N GLY A 44 -2.96 -4.84 10.32
CA GLY A 44 -2.83 -6.02 9.49
C GLY A 44 -2.05 -5.80 8.18
N GLU A 45 -1.35 -6.85 7.78
CA GLU A 45 -0.50 -6.84 6.57
C GLU A 45 -1.33 -6.64 5.28
N ALA A 46 -2.52 -7.23 5.21
CA ALA A 46 -3.39 -7.07 4.04
C ALA A 46 -3.77 -5.61 3.83
N PHE A 47 -4.19 -4.92 4.88
CA PHE A 47 -4.53 -3.49 4.78
C PHE A 47 -3.32 -2.62 4.49
N ALA A 48 -2.13 -2.99 4.97
CA ALA A 48 -0.90 -2.31 4.61
C ALA A 48 -0.61 -2.36 3.09
N MET A 49 -0.95 -3.46 2.44
CA MET A 49 -0.87 -3.61 0.97
C MET A 49 -1.97 -2.84 0.26
N ASP A 50 -3.20 -2.90 0.78
CA ASP A 50 -4.35 -2.20 0.23
C ASP A 50 -4.18 -0.68 0.22
N LEU A 51 -3.55 -0.12 1.26
CA LEU A 51 -3.18 1.30 1.30
C LEU A 51 -2.27 1.69 0.14
N ILE A 52 -1.22 0.92 -0.12
CA ILE A 52 -0.29 1.16 -1.24
C ILE A 52 -1.03 1.07 -2.58
N ARG A 53 -1.90 0.07 -2.75
CA ARG A 53 -2.70 -0.10 -3.96
C ARG A 53 -3.68 1.05 -4.18
N ALA A 54 -4.42 1.43 -3.15
CA ALA A 54 -5.38 2.53 -3.25
C ALA A 54 -4.70 3.85 -3.65
N ALA A 55 -3.55 4.15 -3.06
CA ALA A 55 -2.81 5.37 -3.35
C ALA A 55 -2.17 5.34 -4.76
N ALA A 56 -1.52 4.23 -5.13
CA ALA A 56 -0.74 4.14 -6.35
C ALA A 56 -1.59 3.86 -7.59
N ASP A 57 -2.43 2.82 -7.56
CA ASP A 57 -3.17 2.37 -8.74
C ASP A 57 -4.50 3.11 -8.92
N TYR A 58 -5.13 3.54 -7.83
CA TYR A 58 -6.45 4.19 -7.87
C TYR A 58 -6.42 5.68 -7.51
N GLY A 59 -5.24 6.19 -7.14
CA GLY A 59 -5.08 7.60 -6.81
C GLY A 59 -6.00 8.07 -5.69
N ALA A 60 -6.18 7.27 -4.65
CA ALA A 60 -7.00 7.65 -3.50
C ALA A 60 -6.53 8.98 -2.91
N ILE A 61 -7.50 9.84 -2.58
CA ILE A 61 -7.24 11.16 -2.00
C ILE A 61 -7.18 11.15 -0.48
N GLY A 62 -7.66 10.08 0.14
CA GLY A 62 -7.61 9.89 1.59
C GLY A 62 -7.99 8.47 1.97
N LEU A 63 -7.46 8.03 3.11
CA LEU A 63 -7.69 6.73 3.73
C LEU A 63 -7.70 6.93 5.25
N CYS A 64 -8.74 6.44 5.92
CA CYS A 64 -8.89 6.56 7.36
C CYS A 64 -9.03 5.16 7.99
N GLY A 65 -8.20 4.85 8.97
CA GLY A 65 -8.36 3.66 9.79
C GLY A 65 -9.43 3.86 10.85
N PHE A 66 -10.45 3.03 10.87
CA PHE A 66 -11.48 3.07 11.90
C PHE A 66 -10.96 2.39 13.17
N GLY A 67 -11.21 3.00 14.34
CA GLY A 67 -10.70 2.46 15.61
C GLY A 67 -9.16 2.53 15.70
N ALA A 68 -8.58 3.66 15.27
CA ALA A 68 -7.14 3.87 15.21
C ALA A 68 -6.44 3.63 16.57
N GLU A 69 -7.15 3.77 17.68
CA GLU A 69 -6.68 3.43 19.02
C GLU A 69 -6.31 1.95 19.17
N SER A 70 -6.91 1.05 18.39
CA SER A 70 -6.55 -0.37 18.40
C SER A 70 -5.16 -0.65 17.80
N ALA A 71 -4.57 0.34 17.12
CA ALA A 71 -3.20 0.27 16.66
C ALA A 71 -2.18 0.41 17.81
N LEU A 72 -2.62 0.81 18.99
CA LEU A 72 -1.78 0.97 20.17
C LEU A 72 -2.03 -0.16 21.18
N THR A 73 -0.97 -0.56 21.85
CA THR A 73 -1.05 -1.42 23.04
C THR A 73 -1.57 -0.63 24.23
N ASN A 74 -1.90 -1.32 25.32
CA ASN A 74 -2.31 -0.69 26.57
C ASN A 74 -1.24 0.27 27.16
N ASN A 75 0.01 0.10 26.77
CA ASN A 75 1.12 0.96 27.18
C ASN A 75 1.33 2.17 26.24
N GLY A 76 0.49 2.33 25.22
CA GLY A 76 0.60 3.39 24.22
C GLY A 76 1.66 3.16 23.14
N GLU A 77 2.23 1.96 23.07
CA GLU A 77 3.16 1.59 22.03
C GLU A 77 2.42 1.06 20.79
N LEU A 78 3.03 1.18 19.62
CA LEU A 78 2.46 0.63 18.39
C LEU A 78 2.39 -0.91 18.47
N SER A 79 1.22 -1.47 18.16
CA SER A 79 1.05 -2.91 18.12
C SER A 79 1.81 -3.53 16.93
N GLU A 80 2.19 -4.81 17.04
CA GLU A 80 2.88 -5.51 15.94
C GLU A 80 2.02 -5.54 14.67
N ASP A 81 0.72 -5.73 14.79
CA ASP A 81 -0.21 -5.75 13.66
C ASP A 81 -0.42 -4.38 13.01
N ALA A 82 -0.22 -3.28 13.75
CA ALA A 82 -0.34 -1.94 13.21
C ALA A 82 0.94 -1.46 12.49
N TYR A 83 2.08 -2.06 12.82
CA TYR A 83 3.37 -1.65 12.25
C TYR A 83 3.41 -1.66 10.72
N PRO A 84 2.96 -2.73 10.01
CA PRO A 84 2.94 -2.75 8.55
C PRO A 84 2.11 -1.61 7.95
N VAL A 85 0.96 -1.30 8.55
CA VAL A 85 0.07 -0.23 8.11
C VAL A 85 0.75 1.13 8.27
N MET A 86 1.38 1.38 9.43
CA MET A 86 2.10 2.62 9.67
C MET A 86 3.25 2.82 8.67
N VAL A 87 4.00 1.76 8.34
CA VAL A 87 5.08 1.84 7.32
C VAL A 87 4.51 2.22 5.96
N SER A 88 3.38 1.63 5.55
CA SER A 88 2.70 1.98 4.29
C SER A 88 2.21 3.43 4.30
N MET A 89 1.58 3.89 5.38
CA MET A 89 1.12 5.27 5.53
C MET A 89 2.28 6.26 5.44
N ARG A 90 3.39 5.98 6.12
CA ARG A 90 4.61 6.82 6.06
C ARG A 90 5.19 6.84 4.65
N THR A 91 5.18 5.72 3.94
CA THR A 91 5.63 5.65 2.54
C THR A 91 4.77 6.54 1.65
N ILE A 92 3.45 6.45 1.76
CA ILE A 92 2.51 7.29 1.01
C ILE A 92 2.73 8.77 1.35
N GLN A 93 2.85 9.11 2.64
CA GLN A 93 3.07 10.48 3.10
C GLN A 93 4.36 11.07 2.51
N ASN A 94 5.45 10.33 2.54
CA ASN A 94 6.73 10.77 1.99
C ASN A 94 6.70 10.94 0.46
N LEU A 95 5.88 10.15 -0.24
CA LEU A 95 5.71 10.21 -1.69
C LEU A 95 4.55 11.13 -2.13
N ALA A 96 3.77 11.68 -1.21
CA ALA A 96 2.57 12.45 -1.52
C ALA A 96 2.77 13.54 -2.59
N PRO A 97 3.83 14.36 -2.59
CA PRO A 97 4.05 15.36 -3.62
C PRO A 97 4.18 14.75 -5.03
N LEU A 98 4.82 13.58 -5.14
CA LEU A 98 4.99 12.87 -6.41
C LEU A 98 3.70 12.16 -6.82
N LEU A 99 2.99 11.53 -5.87
CA LEU A 99 1.70 10.89 -6.13
C LEU A 99 0.68 11.90 -6.65
N ILE A 100 0.61 13.09 -6.06
CA ILE A 100 -0.26 14.18 -6.51
C ILE A 100 0.15 14.65 -7.92
N ARG A 101 1.45 14.88 -8.14
CA ARG A 101 1.97 15.37 -9.41
C ARG A 101 1.70 14.42 -10.58
N TYR A 102 1.84 13.12 -10.36
CA TYR A 102 1.74 12.11 -11.43
C TYR A 102 0.43 11.33 -11.42
N ARG A 103 -0.53 11.70 -10.58
CA ARG A 103 -1.86 11.09 -10.53
C ARG A 103 -2.53 11.12 -11.90
N GLY A 104 -3.09 9.99 -12.32
CA GLY A 104 -3.82 9.86 -13.59
C GLY A 104 -2.94 9.89 -14.85
N THR A 105 -1.61 9.97 -14.73
CA THR A 105 -0.69 10.00 -15.88
C THR A 105 -0.26 8.61 -16.36
N GLY A 106 -0.61 7.55 -15.65
CA GLY A 106 -0.13 6.18 -15.92
C GLY A 106 1.34 5.95 -15.55
N ARG A 107 1.94 6.85 -14.77
CA ARG A 107 3.36 6.80 -14.39
C ARG A 107 3.59 6.24 -12.98
N ILE A 108 2.55 5.97 -12.24
CA ILE A 108 2.60 5.42 -10.90
C ILE A 108 2.19 3.95 -10.96
N HIS A 109 2.99 3.09 -10.36
CA HIS A 109 2.77 1.65 -10.35
C HIS A 109 3.04 1.11 -8.95
N CYS A 110 2.21 0.19 -8.45
CA CYS A 110 2.49 -0.49 -7.21
C CYS A 110 3.11 -1.87 -7.44
N PHE A 111 3.94 -2.27 -6.50
CA PHE A 111 4.44 -3.62 -6.36
C PHE A 111 3.93 -4.19 -5.04
N LEU A 112 3.19 -5.29 -5.13
CA LEU A 112 2.61 -5.96 -3.98
C LEU A 112 2.88 -7.45 -4.07
N GLN A 113 3.50 -8.00 -3.06
CA GLN A 113 3.72 -9.43 -2.95
C GLN A 113 2.40 -10.12 -2.59
N GLU A 114 1.72 -10.64 -3.59
CA GLU A 114 0.59 -11.54 -3.39
C GLU A 114 1.04 -12.85 -2.78
N GLU A 115 0.10 -13.60 -2.21
CA GLU A 115 0.39 -14.89 -1.59
C GLU A 115 1.14 -15.81 -2.56
N PHE A 116 2.25 -16.41 -2.08
CA PHE A 116 3.17 -17.25 -2.88
C PHE A 116 3.90 -16.58 -4.04
N ALA A 117 3.65 -15.29 -4.32
CA ALA A 117 4.38 -14.60 -5.37
C ALA A 117 5.85 -14.36 -4.96
N ILE A 118 6.77 -14.82 -5.79
CA ILE A 118 8.21 -14.58 -5.61
C ILE A 118 8.72 -13.45 -6.48
N LYS A 119 7.98 -13.09 -7.53
CA LYS A 119 8.31 -12.01 -8.47
C LYS A 119 7.05 -11.36 -9.01
N GLN A 120 7.16 -10.08 -9.30
CA GLN A 120 6.18 -9.33 -10.07
C GLN A 120 6.88 -8.65 -11.24
N TYR A 121 6.27 -8.71 -12.42
CA TYR A 121 6.82 -8.13 -13.64
C TYR A 121 5.96 -6.95 -14.08
N LEU A 122 6.63 -5.86 -14.44
CA LEU A 122 5.99 -4.69 -15.02
C LEU A 122 6.69 -4.33 -16.33
N LYS A 123 5.93 -4.32 -17.42
CA LYS A 123 6.41 -3.88 -18.72
C LYS A 123 6.08 -2.41 -18.91
N LEU A 124 7.09 -1.57 -18.95
CA LEU A 124 7.00 -0.15 -19.26
C LEU A 124 7.49 0.11 -20.69
N PRO A 125 7.18 1.27 -21.29
CA PRO A 125 7.56 1.56 -22.69
C PRO A 125 9.06 1.43 -22.97
N LYS A 126 9.90 1.76 -21.98
CA LYS A 126 11.37 1.74 -22.12
C LYS A 126 12.07 0.72 -21.22
N TYR A 127 11.36 0.09 -20.29
CA TYR A 127 11.95 -0.74 -19.26
C TYR A 127 11.10 -1.97 -18.98
N HIS A 128 11.76 -3.06 -18.63
CA HIS A 128 11.14 -4.21 -17.99
C HIS A 128 11.58 -4.18 -16.53
N VAL A 129 10.64 -4.00 -15.62
CA VAL A 129 10.91 -3.94 -14.19
C VAL A 129 10.50 -5.26 -13.55
N VAL A 130 11.36 -5.79 -12.70
CA VAL A 130 11.10 -7.02 -11.94
C VAL A 130 11.26 -6.70 -10.46
N ALA A 131 10.15 -6.78 -9.72
CA ALA A 131 10.20 -6.84 -8.27
C ALA A 131 10.46 -8.30 -7.86
N ASN A 132 11.51 -8.54 -7.10
CA ASN A 132 11.88 -9.86 -6.60
C ASN A 132 11.70 -9.89 -5.08
N TYR A 133 10.77 -10.72 -4.62
CA TYR A 133 10.41 -10.86 -3.20
C TYR A 133 11.14 -12.01 -2.51
N LEU A 134 12.05 -12.72 -3.22
CA LEU A 134 12.87 -13.76 -2.62
C LEU A 134 13.79 -13.17 -1.56
N ARG A 135 13.75 -13.76 -0.39
CA ARG A 135 14.59 -13.39 0.75
C ARG A 135 15.97 -14.03 0.65
N GLY A 136 16.96 -13.36 1.18
CA GLY A 136 18.26 -13.93 1.56
C GLY A 136 19.35 -13.87 0.51
N SER A 137 19.27 -14.54 -0.61
CA SER A 137 20.40 -14.63 -1.56
C SER A 137 20.53 -13.41 -2.48
N SER A 138 19.45 -12.77 -2.83
CA SER A 138 19.46 -11.60 -3.70
C SER A 138 19.83 -10.30 -2.97
N LEU A 139 19.63 -10.23 -1.67
CA LEU A 139 20.08 -9.10 -0.84
C LEU A 139 21.61 -9.06 -0.69
N ARG A 140 22.30 -10.19 -0.94
CA ARG A 140 23.78 -10.24 -0.88
C ARG A 140 24.44 -9.54 -2.06
N HIS A 141 23.75 -9.30 -3.17
CA HIS A 141 24.38 -8.84 -4.41
C HIS A 141 23.92 -7.47 -4.93
N GLY A 142 22.90 -6.82 -4.36
CA GLY A 142 22.31 -5.65 -5.02
C GLY A 142 22.24 -4.35 -4.23
N LEU A 143 22.00 -4.38 -2.96
CA LEU A 143 21.89 -3.19 -2.12
C LEU A 143 22.66 -3.41 -0.84
N GLY A 144 23.96 -3.14 -0.96
CA GLY A 144 24.87 -3.02 0.16
C GLY A 144 24.39 -3.64 1.46
N SER A 145 24.85 -4.78 1.74
CA SER A 145 24.96 -5.56 2.97
C SER A 145 24.88 -4.83 4.34
N ARG A 146 24.17 -3.74 4.44
CA ARG A 146 24.06 -2.94 5.67
C ARG A 146 22.82 -3.26 6.51
N ILE A 147 21.89 -4.07 6.01
CA ILE A 147 20.81 -4.58 6.83
C ILE A 147 21.35 -5.80 7.56
N ASN A 148 21.67 -5.64 8.82
CA ASN A 148 22.04 -6.75 9.67
C ASN A 148 20.79 -7.61 9.92
N LEU A 149 20.68 -8.70 9.15
CA LEU A 149 19.56 -9.65 9.25
C LEU A 149 19.55 -10.44 10.58
N ARG A 150 20.58 -10.27 11.43
CA ARG A 150 20.64 -10.83 12.77
C ARG A 150 20.17 -9.88 13.86
N ASP A 151 19.82 -8.65 13.48
CA ASP A 151 19.22 -7.69 14.40
C ASP A 151 17.76 -8.10 14.63
N PRO A 152 17.34 -8.36 15.90
CA PRO A 152 15.97 -8.72 16.24
C PRO A 152 14.93 -7.69 15.73
N GLU A 153 15.29 -6.44 15.66
CA GLU A 153 14.47 -5.38 15.07
C GLU A 153 14.21 -5.62 13.57
N ASN A 154 15.22 -6.11 12.85
CA ASN A 154 15.08 -6.42 11.44
C ASN A 154 14.34 -7.76 11.19
N GLU A 155 14.36 -8.67 12.16
CA GLU A 155 13.67 -9.96 12.07
C GLU A 155 12.14 -9.77 12.02
N LYS A 156 11.61 -8.79 12.74
CA LYS A 156 10.19 -8.37 12.67
C LYS A 156 9.78 -7.94 11.26
N HIS A 157 10.69 -7.36 10.50
CA HIS A 157 10.46 -6.91 9.11
C HIS A 157 10.62 -8.03 8.07
N LEU A 158 11.27 -9.13 8.43
CA LEU A 158 11.51 -10.25 7.51
C LEU A 158 10.24 -11.02 7.14
N ASN A 159 9.18 -10.90 7.94
CA ASN A 159 7.91 -11.57 7.71
C ASN A 159 6.91 -10.70 6.94
N ALA A 160 7.15 -9.41 6.81
CA ALA A 160 6.29 -8.50 6.06
C ALA A 160 6.30 -8.83 4.56
N ARG A 161 5.13 -8.81 3.92
CA ARG A 161 5.01 -8.94 2.47
C ARG A 161 5.66 -7.73 1.78
N GLY A 162 6.43 -8.00 0.72
CA GLY A 162 7.06 -6.96 -0.08
C GLY A 162 6.02 -6.04 -0.72
N ARG A 163 6.20 -4.72 -0.57
CA ARG A 163 5.36 -3.71 -1.18
C ARG A 163 6.14 -2.45 -1.49
N GLY A 164 5.71 -1.73 -2.51
CA GLY A 164 6.37 -0.49 -2.90
C GLY A 164 5.67 0.23 -4.03
N ILE A 165 6.13 1.43 -4.31
CA ILE A 165 5.63 2.29 -5.38
C ILE A 165 6.78 2.65 -6.31
N LEU A 166 6.57 2.50 -7.60
CA LEU A 166 7.45 2.97 -8.66
C LEU A 166 6.79 4.17 -9.35
N ILE A 167 7.54 5.25 -9.49
CA ILE A 167 7.12 6.44 -10.25
C ILE A 167 8.15 6.66 -11.38
N GLN A 168 7.69 6.73 -12.63
CA GLN A 168 8.53 6.96 -13.81
C GLN A 168 8.37 8.38 -14.41
#